data_66bf1d1dd44fa11623ad43c690371dbe
#
_entry.id   66bf1d1dd44fa11623ad43c690371dbe
#
_cell.length_a   1.000
_cell.length_b   1.000
_cell.length_c   1.000
_cell.angle_alpha   90.00
_cell.angle_beta   90.00
_cell.angle_gamma   90.00
#
_symmetry.space_group_name_H-M   'P 1'
#
loop_
_entity.id
_entity.type
_entity.pdbx_description
1 polymer ?
#
loop_
_entity_poly.entity_id
_entity_poly.type
_entity_poly.pdbx_seq_one_letter_code
_entity_poly.pdbx_strand_id
1 'polypeptide(L)'
;MVKVKELYRNAQDYEGQSVRLSGWIRTSRVSKSFGFIELNDGGFFKNAQIVFDESLENFQEVAKYHIATAITVEGTVVYTPDAKQPFEIKASEILMEGSSSSDFPLQKKRHTFEYLRTIAHLRPRGNTYSAVFRVRSLAAFAIHKFFQERGFVYVHTPIITGSDAEGAGEMFHVSTLDPKNPPLSEAGDVDYTEDFFGKMANLTVSGQLNAEAYAMAFKDVYTFGPTFRAENSNTARHAAEFWMIEPEIAFADLKDNMKLAEDMLKYVISYVMEEAPEEMAFFNQFVDKTLLERLNFIVNSEFKRVTYTEAVELLEKSGKKFEYPVKWGSDLQTEHERYLTEEIFKMPIFVTDYPKEIKAFYMRQNEDGKTVAAMDCLVPGVGEIIGGSQREERLDVLVERIKELGLHEEDYWWYLELRKYGGTKHAGYGLGFERLIMYITGMTNIRDVIPFPRTTGNAEF
;
A
#
# COMPACT_ATOMS: atom_id res chain seq x y z
N MET A 1 -7.78 32.45 2.37
CA MET A 1 -6.46 31.82 2.35
C MET A 1 -6.34 31.02 1.06
N VAL A 2 -5.42 31.37 0.19
CA VAL A 2 -5.21 30.68 -1.10
C VAL A 2 -4.35 29.43 -0.89
N LYS A 3 -4.48 28.42 -1.77
CA LYS A 3 -3.66 27.20 -1.74
C LYS A 3 -2.49 27.29 -2.73
N VAL A 4 -1.32 26.79 -2.37
CA VAL A 4 -0.15 26.75 -3.27
C VAL A 4 -0.47 26.00 -4.57
N LYS A 5 -1.24 24.90 -4.52
CA LYS A 5 -1.67 24.15 -5.70
C LYS A 5 -2.48 25.04 -6.68
N GLU A 6 -3.32 25.90 -6.16
CA GLU A 6 -4.16 26.81 -6.96
C GLU A 6 -3.31 27.87 -7.65
N LEU A 7 -2.34 28.45 -6.94
CA LEU A 7 -1.39 29.40 -7.53
C LEU A 7 -0.53 28.76 -8.64
N TYR A 8 -0.09 27.50 -8.48
CA TYR A 8 0.63 26.79 -9.53
C TYR A 8 -0.21 26.56 -10.79
N ARG A 9 -1.50 26.31 -10.63
CA ARG A 9 -2.42 26.03 -11.76
C ARG A 9 -2.88 27.30 -12.48
N ASN A 10 -3.03 28.40 -11.74
CA ASN A 10 -3.66 29.64 -12.23
C ASN A 10 -2.81 30.88 -11.95
N ALA A 11 -1.47 30.76 -11.97
CA ALA A 11 -0.56 31.83 -11.55
C ALA A 11 -0.83 33.18 -12.23
N GLN A 12 -1.16 33.18 -13.52
CA GLN A 12 -1.45 34.38 -14.30
C GLN A 12 -2.71 35.12 -13.79
N ASP A 13 -3.74 34.38 -13.37
CA ASP A 13 -4.99 34.97 -12.88
C ASP A 13 -4.81 35.68 -11.54
N TYR A 14 -3.74 35.35 -10.81
CA TYR A 14 -3.39 35.95 -9.52
C TYR A 14 -2.39 37.11 -9.63
N GLU A 15 -1.89 37.43 -10.84
CA GLU A 15 -0.94 38.54 -11.02
C GLU A 15 -1.44 39.83 -10.35
N GLY A 16 -0.62 40.43 -9.49
CA GLY A 16 -0.93 41.67 -8.78
C GLY A 16 -1.94 41.54 -7.63
N GLN A 17 -2.51 40.34 -7.42
CA GLN A 17 -3.46 40.16 -6.31
C GLN A 17 -2.74 39.97 -4.98
N SER A 18 -3.34 40.55 -3.92
CA SER A 18 -2.90 40.24 -2.54
C SER A 18 -3.45 38.89 -2.11
N VAL A 19 -2.57 38.05 -1.57
CA VAL A 19 -2.90 36.70 -1.10
C VAL A 19 -2.37 36.48 0.31
N ARG A 20 -3.02 35.55 1.03
CA ARG A 20 -2.60 35.09 2.35
C ARG A 20 -2.39 33.57 2.32
N LEU A 21 -1.20 33.13 2.78
CA LEU A 21 -0.78 31.74 2.84
C LEU A 21 -0.24 31.41 4.23
N SER A 22 -0.47 30.21 4.72
CA SER A 22 0.20 29.67 5.91
C SER A 22 0.92 28.39 5.59
N GLY A 23 2.02 28.12 6.26
CA GLY A 23 2.80 26.90 6.04
C GLY A 23 4.10 26.89 6.83
N TRP A 24 4.99 26.01 6.42
CA TRP A 24 6.28 25.79 7.06
C TRP A 24 7.43 26.15 6.14
N ILE A 25 8.44 26.80 6.71
CA ILE A 25 9.69 27.13 6.00
C ILE A 25 10.43 25.85 5.63
N ARG A 26 10.66 25.63 4.35
CA ARG A 26 11.44 24.51 3.81
C ARG A 26 12.89 24.90 3.59
N THR A 27 13.11 26.09 3.06
CA THR A 27 14.42 26.71 2.94
C THR A 27 14.32 28.22 3.15
N SER A 28 15.38 28.82 3.66
CA SER A 28 15.52 30.27 3.74
C SER A 28 16.92 30.68 3.26
N ARG A 29 16.98 31.76 2.50
CA ARG A 29 18.23 32.39 2.06
C ARG A 29 18.08 33.89 2.21
N VAL A 30 18.93 34.48 3.03
CA VAL A 30 18.85 35.90 3.35
C VAL A 30 20.17 36.57 2.98
N SER A 31 20.10 37.71 2.30
CA SER A 31 21.19 38.66 2.07
C SER A 31 21.04 39.88 2.98
N LYS A 32 21.87 40.92 2.79
CA LYS A 32 21.81 42.11 3.64
C LYS A 32 20.49 42.86 3.52
N SER A 33 19.87 42.91 2.35
CA SER A 33 18.70 43.75 2.05
C SER A 33 17.47 43.00 1.56
N PHE A 34 17.58 41.70 1.28
CA PHE A 34 16.45 40.89 0.82
C PHE A 34 16.64 39.40 1.16
N GLY A 35 15.54 38.65 1.12
CA GLY A 35 15.57 37.23 1.39
C GLY A 35 14.53 36.45 0.57
N PHE A 36 14.72 35.15 0.53
CA PHE A 36 13.82 34.17 -0.09
C PHE A 36 13.48 33.08 0.90
N ILE A 37 12.21 32.75 1.01
CA ILE A 37 11.71 31.61 1.76
C ILE A 37 10.96 30.70 0.81
N GLU A 38 11.27 29.40 0.81
CA GLU A 38 10.39 28.38 0.24
C GLU A 38 9.40 27.94 1.30
N LEU A 39 8.13 28.27 1.10
CA LEU A 39 7.01 27.95 1.99
C LEU A 39 6.22 26.76 1.45
N ASN A 40 6.06 25.73 2.27
CA ASN A 40 5.17 24.60 1.96
C ASN A 40 3.88 24.71 2.79
N ASP A 41 2.72 24.80 2.12
CA ASP A 41 1.40 24.92 2.76
C ASP A 41 0.82 23.58 3.25
N GLY A 42 1.55 22.47 3.05
CA GLY A 42 1.08 21.12 3.36
C GLY A 42 0.05 20.59 2.34
N GLY A 43 -0.57 21.42 1.52
CA GLY A 43 -1.61 21.04 0.56
C GLY A 43 -1.09 20.59 -0.81
N PHE A 44 0.18 20.89 -1.12
CA PHE A 44 0.80 20.60 -2.41
C PHE A 44 2.25 20.15 -2.25
N PHE A 45 2.76 19.39 -3.23
CA PHE A 45 4.13 18.86 -3.21
C PHE A 45 5.17 19.98 -3.39
N LYS A 46 4.92 20.92 -4.32
CA LYS A 46 5.81 22.06 -4.55
C LYS A 46 5.62 23.17 -3.53
N ASN A 47 6.65 24.01 -3.37
CA ASN A 47 6.67 25.13 -2.44
C ASN A 47 6.35 26.43 -3.15
N ALA A 48 5.80 27.42 -2.43
CA ALA A 48 5.71 28.81 -2.88
C ALA A 48 7.02 29.53 -2.55
N GLN A 49 7.55 30.34 -3.47
CA GLN A 49 8.65 31.23 -3.21
C GLN A 49 8.15 32.57 -2.67
N ILE A 50 8.54 32.88 -1.45
CA ILE A 50 8.27 34.16 -0.78
C ILE A 50 9.51 35.03 -0.90
N VAL A 51 9.33 36.24 -1.42
CA VAL A 51 10.39 37.26 -1.52
C VAL A 51 10.08 38.35 -0.50
N PHE A 52 11.07 38.75 0.29
CA PHE A 52 10.93 39.82 1.27
C PHE A 52 12.20 40.67 1.30
N ASP A 53 12.05 41.94 1.63
CA ASP A 53 13.13 42.94 1.69
C ASP A 53 13.04 43.81 2.90
N GLU A 54 13.96 44.80 3.02
CA GLU A 54 14.06 45.73 4.17
C GLU A 54 12.81 46.60 4.38
N SER A 55 11.84 46.61 3.43
CA SER A 55 10.56 47.29 3.63
C SER A 55 9.64 46.55 4.60
N LEU A 56 9.94 45.27 4.87
CA LEU A 56 9.22 44.46 5.84
C LEU A 56 9.58 44.92 7.27
N GLU A 57 8.61 45.33 8.08
CA GLU A 57 8.82 45.88 9.43
C GLU A 57 9.66 44.95 10.31
N ASN A 58 9.41 43.65 10.24
CA ASN A 58 10.13 42.64 11.03
C ASN A 58 11.24 41.90 10.24
N PHE A 59 11.83 42.51 9.19
CA PHE A 59 12.86 41.89 8.33
C PHE A 59 13.98 41.23 9.14
N GLN A 60 14.51 41.90 10.16
CA GLN A 60 15.63 41.40 10.99
C GLN A 60 15.23 40.17 11.83
N GLU A 61 13.98 40.03 12.16
CA GLU A 61 13.44 38.88 12.86
C GLU A 61 13.24 37.69 11.89
N VAL A 62 12.56 37.94 10.78
CA VAL A 62 12.32 36.93 9.73
C VAL A 62 13.62 36.36 9.18
N ALA A 63 14.64 37.15 9.05
CA ALA A 63 16.00 36.76 8.63
C ALA A 63 16.62 35.66 9.52
N LYS A 64 16.14 35.51 10.76
CA LYS A 64 16.64 34.54 11.75
C LYS A 64 15.75 33.27 11.86
N TYR A 65 14.65 33.20 11.12
CA TYR A 65 13.76 32.06 11.20
C TYR A 65 14.44 30.78 10.67
N HIS A 66 14.30 29.72 11.43
CA HIS A 66 14.85 28.42 11.10
C HIS A 66 13.93 27.64 10.16
N ILE A 67 14.49 26.61 9.52
CA ILE A 67 13.72 25.60 8.78
C ILE A 67 12.68 24.98 9.73
N ALA A 68 11.49 24.67 9.20
CA ALA A 68 10.31 24.19 9.91
C ALA A 68 9.58 25.21 10.79
N THR A 69 10.02 26.47 10.87
CA THR A 69 9.20 27.54 11.46
C THR A 69 7.87 27.64 10.71
N ALA A 70 6.76 27.65 11.45
CA ALA A 70 5.43 27.88 10.91
C ALA A 70 5.19 29.38 10.79
N ILE A 71 4.78 29.82 9.61
CA ILE A 71 4.53 31.24 9.31
C ILE A 71 3.23 31.44 8.52
N THR A 72 2.65 32.62 8.67
CA THR A 72 1.62 33.17 7.80
C THR A 72 2.20 34.34 7.05
N VAL A 73 1.99 34.36 5.73
CA VAL A 73 2.51 35.40 4.82
C VAL A 73 1.32 36.09 4.15
N GLU A 74 1.32 37.41 4.18
CA GLU A 74 0.52 38.26 3.29
C GLU A 74 1.45 38.90 2.25
N GLY A 75 1.01 38.97 1.00
CA GLY A 75 1.83 39.55 -0.06
C GLY A 75 1.17 39.53 -1.42
N THR A 76 1.81 40.19 -2.38
CA THR A 76 1.33 40.30 -3.75
C THR A 76 1.94 39.23 -4.61
N VAL A 77 1.12 38.54 -5.42
CA VAL A 77 1.57 37.56 -6.40
C VAL A 77 2.23 38.27 -7.58
N VAL A 78 3.41 37.81 -7.93
CA VAL A 78 4.15 38.22 -9.14
C VAL A 78 4.25 37.02 -10.07
N TYR A 79 3.68 37.13 -11.26
CA TYR A 79 3.74 36.06 -12.27
C TYR A 79 5.13 36.01 -12.91
N THR A 80 5.79 34.84 -12.92
CA THR A 80 7.16 34.64 -13.37
C THR A 80 7.25 33.46 -14.35
N PRO A 81 6.66 33.55 -15.58
CA PRO A 81 6.53 32.44 -16.51
C PRO A 81 7.86 31.83 -16.96
N ASP A 82 8.92 32.66 -17.04
CA ASP A 82 10.24 32.24 -17.48
C ASP A 82 11.16 31.74 -16.36
N ALA A 83 10.66 31.80 -15.10
CA ALA A 83 11.42 31.31 -13.95
C ALA A 83 11.17 29.80 -13.67
N LYS A 84 11.92 29.24 -12.75
CA LYS A 84 11.75 27.83 -12.32
C LYS A 84 10.35 27.54 -11.75
N GLN A 85 9.74 28.50 -11.08
CA GLN A 85 8.37 28.49 -10.61
C GLN A 85 7.56 29.58 -11.33
N PRO A 86 6.24 29.35 -11.57
CA PRO A 86 5.43 30.27 -12.38
C PRO A 86 5.05 31.55 -11.64
N PHE A 87 5.33 31.67 -10.35
CA PHE A 87 5.02 32.83 -9.52
C PHE A 87 5.97 32.98 -8.35
N GLU A 88 6.02 34.19 -7.81
CA GLU A 88 6.60 34.52 -6.51
C GLU A 88 5.58 35.34 -5.71
N ILE A 89 5.74 35.37 -4.39
CA ILE A 89 4.92 36.20 -3.53
C ILE A 89 5.82 37.26 -2.90
N LYS A 90 5.63 38.51 -3.25
CA LYS A 90 6.30 39.64 -2.59
C LYS A 90 5.59 39.93 -1.29
N ALA A 91 6.22 39.56 -0.17
CA ALA A 91 5.62 39.68 1.15
C ALA A 91 5.49 41.15 1.57
N SER A 92 4.33 41.47 2.11
CA SER A 92 4.06 42.71 2.84
C SER A 92 4.00 42.50 4.36
N GLU A 93 3.71 41.26 4.79
CA GLU A 93 3.69 40.86 6.19
C GLU A 93 4.10 39.38 6.30
N ILE A 94 4.91 39.06 7.32
CA ILE A 94 5.26 37.68 7.70
C ILE A 94 5.12 37.54 9.23
N LEU A 95 4.16 36.69 9.62
CA LEU A 95 3.86 36.40 11.02
C LEU A 95 4.39 35.02 11.41
N MET A 96 5.05 34.90 12.53
CA MET A 96 5.46 33.63 13.11
C MET A 96 4.29 33.03 13.90
N GLU A 97 3.83 31.84 13.45
CA GLU A 97 2.80 31.06 14.15
C GLU A 97 3.42 30.06 15.14
N GLY A 98 4.58 29.53 14.81
CA GLY A 98 5.30 28.60 15.67
C GLY A 98 6.77 28.55 15.34
N SER A 99 7.62 28.73 16.36
CA SER A 99 9.07 28.73 16.20
C SER A 99 9.63 27.32 15.97
N SER A 100 10.78 27.25 15.31
CA SER A 100 11.59 26.03 15.20
C SER A 100 12.99 26.32 15.70
N SER A 101 13.64 25.32 16.29
CA SER A 101 15.01 25.48 16.79
C SER A 101 16.05 25.06 15.72
N SER A 102 17.30 25.46 15.94
CA SER A 102 18.41 25.20 15.01
C SER A 102 18.79 23.72 14.90
N ASP A 103 18.39 22.89 15.87
CA ASP A 103 18.64 21.45 15.94
C ASP A 103 17.58 20.60 15.22
N PHE A 104 16.62 21.24 14.52
CA PHE A 104 15.65 20.50 13.71
C PHE A 104 16.36 19.49 12.80
N PRO A 105 16.02 18.18 12.88
CA PRO A 105 16.86 17.13 12.32
C PRO A 105 16.87 17.08 10.79
N LEU A 106 15.82 17.57 10.12
CA LEU A 106 15.71 17.55 8.65
C LEU A 106 16.33 18.82 8.03
N GLN A 107 17.62 19.01 8.26
CA GLN A 107 18.40 20.09 7.66
C GLN A 107 18.60 19.87 6.15
N LYS A 108 19.04 20.93 5.44
CA LYS A 108 19.32 20.90 3.99
C LYS A 108 20.56 20.05 3.66
N LYS A 109 20.42 18.72 3.87
CA LYS A 109 21.41 17.70 3.52
C LYS A 109 20.70 16.41 3.14
N ARG A 110 21.39 15.50 2.48
CA ARG A 110 20.85 14.17 2.21
C ARG A 110 20.82 13.35 3.50
N HIS A 111 19.68 12.73 3.78
CA HIS A 111 19.48 11.79 4.89
C HIS A 111 19.30 10.37 4.34
N THR A 112 19.81 9.38 5.05
CA THR A 112 19.56 7.96 4.69
C THR A 112 18.16 7.55 5.11
N PHE A 113 17.59 6.56 4.44
CA PHE A 113 16.28 6.02 4.81
C PHE A 113 16.28 5.39 6.20
N GLU A 114 17.39 4.73 6.59
CA GLU A 114 17.56 4.17 7.93
C GLU A 114 17.41 5.26 9.00
N TYR A 115 18.12 6.38 8.84
CA TYR A 115 17.98 7.50 9.76
C TYR A 115 16.54 8.06 9.79
N LEU A 116 15.92 8.23 8.62
CA LEU A 116 14.57 8.77 8.53
C LEU A 116 13.50 7.85 9.18
N ARG A 117 13.77 6.54 9.26
CA ARG A 117 12.91 5.62 10.02
C ARG A 117 12.99 5.86 11.52
N THR A 118 14.12 6.29 12.06
CA THR A 118 14.26 6.61 13.51
C THR A 118 13.53 7.89 13.92
N ILE A 119 13.11 8.70 12.95
CA ILE A 119 12.34 9.93 13.16
C ILE A 119 11.03 9.91 12.35
N ALA A 120 10.31 8.80 12.39
CA ALA A 120 9.12 8.57 11.56
C ALA A 120 8.07 9.70 11.71
N HIS A 121 7.93 10.28 12.90
CA HIS A 121 7.04 11.40 13.19
C HIS A 121 7.44 12.74 12.50
N LEU A 122 8.69 12.90 12.08
CA LEU A 122 9.17 14.10 11.39
C LEU A 122 9.42 13.88 9.90
N ARG A 123 9.68 12.65 9.46
CA ARG A 123 10.06 12.36 8.08
C ARG A 123 9.05 12.83 7.01
N PRO A 124 7.71 12.95 7.27
CA PRO A 124 6.78 13.52 6.29
C PRO A 124 7.07 14.96 5.90
N ARG A 125 7.84 15.69 6.72
CA ARG A 125 8.31 17.05 6.40
C ARG A 125 9.43 17.05 5.35
N GLY A 126 10.00 15.88 4.97
CA GLY A 126 10.97 15.73 3.89
C GLY A 126 10.28 15.42 2.54
N ASN A 127 10.91 15.78 1.41
CA ASN A 127 10.30 15.65 0.09
C ASN A 127 9.91 14.20 -0.25
N THR A 128 10.80 13.23 0.00
CA THR A 128 10.54 11.82 -0.33
C THR A 128 9.29 11.32 0.36
N TYR A 129 9.16 11.51 1.67
CA TYR A 129 8.00 11.00 2.41
C TYR A 129 6.75 11.86 2.23
N SER A 130 6.90 13.15 1.97
CA SER A 130 5.78 13.98 1.51
C SER A 130 5.19 13.41 0.21
N ALA A 131 6.03 13.05 -0.77
CA ALA A 131 5.59 12.43 -2.01
C ALA A 131 4.97 11.05 -1.78
N VAL A 132 5.63 10.16 -1.01
CA VAL A 132 5.15 8.81 -0.72
C VAL A 132 3.75 8.83 -0.11
N PHE A 133 3.54 9.62 0.94
CA PHE A 133 2.25 9.61 1.65
C PHE A 133 1.14 10.34 0.90
N ARG A 134 1.46 11.28 0.01
CA ARG A 134 0.48 11.85 -0.93
C ARG A 134 0.04 10.81 -1.96
N VAL A 135 0.98 10.09 -2.56
CA VAL A 135 0.67 9.01 -3.49
C VAL A 135 -0.09 7.89 -2.80
N ARG A 136 0.30 7.51 -1.57
CA ARG A 136 -0.45 6.52 -0.77
C ARG A 136 -1.90 6.94 -0.55
N SER A 137 -2.14 8.19 -0.15
CA SER A 137 -3.49 8.71 0.05
C SER A 137 -4.31 8.69 -1.23
N LEU A 138 -3.71 9.13 -2.34
CA LEU A 138 -4.38 9.18 -3.65
C LEU A 138 -4.68 7.78 -4.19
N ALA A 139 -3.75 6.83 -4.04
CA ALA A 139 -3.96 5.44 -4.44
C ALA A 139 -5.09 4.78 -3.64
N ALA A 140 -5.19 5.05 -2.32
CA ALA A 140 -6.29 4.55 -1.52
C ALA A 140 -7.65 5.08 -2.02
N PHE A 141 -7.72 6.38 -2.33
CA PHE A 141 -8.92 6.96 -2.93
C PHE A 141 -9.24 6.33 -4.29
N ALA A 142 -8.23 6.16 -5.15
CA ALA A 142 -8.40 5.54 -6.47
C ALA A 142 -8.95 4.10 -6.39
N ILE A 143 -8.52 3.30 -5.40
CA ILE A 143 -9.05 1.97 -5.15
C ILE A 143 -10.52 2.02 -4.78
N HIS A 144 -10.92 2.86 -3.82
CA HIS A 144 -12.33 3.03 -3.47
C HIS A 144 -13.15 3.50 -4.66
N LYS A 145 -12.65 4.47 -5.43
CA LYS A 145 -13.30 5.00 -6.63
C LYS A 145 -13.51 3.92 -7.68
N PHE A 146 -12.48 3.10 -7.96
CA PHE A 146 -12.55 1.98 -8.90
C PHE A 146 -13.68 1.02 -8.59
N PHE A 147 -13.78 0.56 -7.34
CA PHE A 147 -14.79 -0.39 -6.92
C PHE A 147 -16.17 0.23 -6.82
N GLN A 148 -16.31 1.42 -6.22
CA GLN A 148 -17.60 2.09 -6.06
C GLN A 148 -18.26 2.45 -7.40
N GLU A 149 -17.50 2.93 -8.39
CA GLU A 149 -18.01 3.24 -9.74
C GLU A 149 -18.48 1.98 -10.50
N ARG A 150 -18.03 0.79 -10.07
CA ARG A 150 -18.46 -0.51 -10.60
C ARG A 150 -19.58 -1.17 -9.81
N GLY A 151 -20.11 -0.49 -8.80
CA GLY A 151 -21.22 -0.96 -7.99
C GLY A 151 -20.84 -1.96 -6.90
N PHE A 152 -19.56 -2.11 -6.59
CA PHE A 152 -19.11 -2.95 -5.48
C PHE A 152 -19.52 -2.35 -4.13
N VAL A 153 -19.88 -3.22 -3.20
CA VAL A 153 -20.16 -2.84 -1.81
C VAL A 153 -18.87 -2.97 -0.98
N TYR A 154 -18.48 -1.89 -0.30
CA TYR A 154 -17.38 -1.92 0.67
C TYR A 154 -17.84 -2.58 1.97
N VAL A 155 -17.15 -3.62 2.40
CA VAL A 155 -17.47 -4.39 3.61
C VAL A 155 -16.40 -4.18 4.66
N HIS A 156 -16.82 -3.79 5.85
CA HIS A 156 -15.97 -3.80 7.04
C HIS A 156 -15.92 -5.23 7.60
N THR A 157 -14.82 -5.94 7.37
CA THR A 157 -14.57 -7.25 7.98
C THR A 157 -13.90 -7.09 9.36
N PRO A 158 -14.11 -8.02 10.29
CA PRO A 158 -13.55 -7.91 11.63
C PRO A 158 -12.03 -7.90 11.65
N ILE A 159 -11.44 -7.00 12.43
CA ILE A 159 -9.99 -6.98 12.70
C ILE A 159 -9.65 -8.02 13.77
N ILE A 160 -10.54 -8.22 14.75
CA ILE A 160 -10.42 -9.27 15.77
C ILE A 160 -11.25 -10.46 15.32
N THR A 161 -10.63 -11.62 15.21
CA THR A 161 -11.27 -12.83 14.68
C THR A 161 -10.97 -14.04 15.55
N GLY A 162 -11.90 -15.00 15.56
CA GLY A 162 -11.70 -16.32 16.11
C GLY A 162 -11.35 -17.38 15.05
N SER A 163 -11.15 -16.97 13.78
CA SER A 163 -10.88 -17.89 12.65
C SER A 163 -9.53 -17.56 12.01
N ASP A 164 -8.79 -18.59 11.61
CA ASP A 164 -7.59 -18.45 10.79
C ASP A 164 -7.95 -18.64 9.32
N ALA A 165 -7.87 -17.56 8.53
CA ALA A 165 -8.21 -17.59 7.11
C ALA A 165 -7.18 -18.35 6.26
N GLU A 166 -5.93 -18.45 6.70
CA GLU A 166 -4.87 -19.15 5.97
C GLU A 166 -4.63 -20.57 6.48
N GLY A 167 -5.13 -20.89 7.70
CA GLY A 167 -5.05 -22.23 8.31
C GLY A 167 -3.66 -22.60 8.86
N ALA A 168 -2.68 -21.70 8.83
CA ALA A 168 -1.32 -21.90 9.31
C ALA A 168 -0.59 -20.57 9.64
N GLY A 169 -1.33 -19.45 9.75
CA GLY A 169 -0.75 -18.13 9.98
C GLY A 169 -0.25 -17.96 11.41
N GLU A 170 0.93 -17.38 11.59
CA GLU A 170 1.35 -16.86 12.89
C GLU A 170 0.54 -15.62 13.20
N MET A 171 -0.44 -15.74 14.11
CA MET A 171 -1.36 -14.67 14.47
C MET A 171 -0.96 -14.01 15.79
N PHE A 172 -1.19 -12.70 15.88
CA PHE A 172 -1.13 -12.00 17.16
C PHE A 172 -2.38 -12.31 17.99
N HIS A 173 -2.20 -12.76 19.23
CA HIS A 173 -3.31 -12.99 20.15
C HIS A 173 -3.85 -11.68 20.73
N VAL A 174 -5.17 -11.60 20.85
CA VAL A 174 -5.91 -10.52 21.52
C VAL A 174 -6.53 -11.08 22.77
N SER A 175 -6.01 -10.70 23.93
CA SER A 175 -6.46 -11.21 25.23
C SER A 175 -6.46 -10.10 26.28
N THR A 176 -7.37 -10.19 27.23
CA THR A 176 -7.41 -9.35 28.44
C THR A 176 -6.96 -10.09 29.69
N LEU A 177 -6.56 -11.35 29.56
CA LEU A 177 -6.04 -12.16 30.66
C LEU A 177 -4.67 -11.65 31.14
N ASP A 178 -4.40 -11.78 32.44
CA ASP A 178 -3.08 -11.45 32.97
C ASP A 178 -2.03 -12.47 32.47
N PRO A 179 -1.05 -12.07 31.66
CA PRO A 179 -0.04 -12.98 31.14
C PRO A 179 0.86 -13.62 32.20
N LYS A 180 0.87 -13.07 33.44
CA LYS A 180 1.64 -13.63 34.55
C LYS A 180 0.88 -14.71 35.31
N ASN A 181 -0.45 -14.69 35.27
CA ASN A 181 -1.31 -15.61 36.01
C ASN A 181 -2.62 -15.85 35.26
N PRO A 182 -2.57 -16.47 34.05
CA PRO A 182 -3.79 -16.75 33.29
C PRO A 182 -4.60 -17.85 34.00
N PRO A 183 -5.92 -17.85 33.89
CA PRO A 183 -6.73 -18.99 34.30
C PRO A 183 -6.35 -20.21 33.47
N LEU A 184 -6.32 -21.41 34.12
CA LEU A 184 -5.94 -22.64 33.46
C LEU A 184 -7.09 -23.64 33.47
N SER A 185 -7.25 -24.39 32.40
CA SER A 185 -8.12 -25.53 32.26
C SER A 185 -7.64 -26.69 33.13
N GLU A 186 -8.49 -27.73 33.31
CA GLU A 186 -8.09 -28.97 34.00
C GLU A 186 -6.87 -29.65 33.36
N ALA A 187 -6.62 -29.43 32.07
CA ALA A 187 -5.46 -29.95 31.33
C ALA A 187 -4.18 -29.10 31.53
N GLY A 188 -4.29 -27.94 32.16
CA GLY A 188 -3.17 -27.03 32.40
C GLY A 188 -2.93 -26.00 31.26
N ASP A 189 -3.75 -25.98 30.25
CA ASP A 189 -3.73 -24.99 29.19
C ASP A 189 -4.46 -23.69 29.61
N VAL A 190 -4.19 -22.57 28.93
CA VAL A 190 -4.89 -21.31 29.18
C VAL A 190 -6.40 -21.47 28.90
N ASP A 191 -7.22 -21.15 29.89
CA ASP A 191 -8.67 -21.18 29.75
C ASP A 191 -9.20 -19.87 29.17
N TYR A 192 -9.35 -19.81 27.86
CA TYR A 192 -9.89 -18.66 27.13
C TYR A 192 -11.41 -18.48 27.32
N THR A 193 -12.14 -19.42 27.97
CA THR A 193 -13.56 -19.20 28.29
C THR A 193 -13.74 -18.07 29.31
N GLU A 194 -12.72 -17.78 30.09
CA GLU A 194 -12.65 -16.67 31.04
C GLU A 194 -12.15 -15.36 30.43
N ASP A 195 -11.71 -15.37 29.15
CA ASP A 195 -11.26 -14.16 28.45
C ASP A 195 -12.45 -13.34 27.93
N PHE A 196 -12.17 -12.09 27.49
CA PHE A 196 -13.18 -11.11 27.05
C PHE A 196 -14.18 -11.66 26.03
N PHE A 197 -13.71 -12.43 25.04
CA PHE A 197 -14.55 -13.02 23.99
C PHE A 197 -15.07 -14.43 24.31
N GLY A 198 -14.74 -15.00 25.48
CA GLY A 198 -15.11 -16.37 25.87
C GLY A 198 -14.46 -17.44 24.99
N LYS A 199 -13.45 -17.09 24.20
CA LYS A 199 -12.63 -17.97 23.37
C LYS A 199 -11.36 -17.27 22.92
N MET A 200 -10.39 -18.03 22.42
CA MET A 200 -9.18 -17.44 21.82
C MET A 200 -9.55 -16.52 20.65
N ALA A 201 -9.03 -15.30 20.68
CA ALA A 201 -9.19 -14.32 19.62
C ALA A 201 -7.83 -13.80 19.14
N ASN A 202 -7.76 -13.40 17.87
CA ASN A 202 -6.54 -12.99 17.20
C ASN A 202 -6.78 -11.76 16.36
N LEU A 203 -5.69 -11.06 15.98
CA LEU A 203 -5.73 -10.08 14.89
C LEU A 203 -5.78 -10.82 13.55
N THR A 204 -6.62 -10.36 12.66
CA THR A 204 -6.89 -11.04 11.37
C THR A 204 -5.67 -11.02 10.44
N VAL A 205 -5.48 -12.08 9.68
CA VAL A 205 -4.52 -12.18 8.58
C VAL A 205 -5.14 -11.86 7.22
N SER A 206 -6.50 -11.84 7.12
CA SER A 206 -7.26 -11.57 5.90
C SER A 206 -8.73 -11.34 6.23
N GLY A 207 -9.39 -10.45 5.49
CA GLY A 207 -10.85 -10.27 5.54
C GLY A 207 -11.62 -11.19 4.58
N GLN A 208 -10.95 -12.03 3.80
CA GLN A 208 -11.53 -12.80 2.69
C GLN A 208 -12.74 -13.64 3.12
N LEU A 209 -12.60 -14.51 4.11
CA LEU A 209 -13.67 -15.45 4.48
C LEU A 209 -14.97 -14.73 4.88
N ASN A 210 -14.84 -13.61 5.61
CA ASN A 210 -15.98 -12.78 5.98
C ASN A 210 -16.54 -12.01 4.76
N ALA A 211 -15.70 -11.56 3.85
CA ALA A 211 -16.14 -10.91 2.61
C ALA A 211 -16.93 -11.87 1.71
N GLU A 212 -16.54 -13.15 1.63
CA GLU A 212 -17.29 -14.17 0.88
C GLU A 212 -18.75 -14.30 1.35
N ALA A 213 -19.01 -14.18 2.65
CA ALA A 213 -20.38 -14.20 3.19
C ALA A 213 -21.23 -13.05 2.62
N TYR A 214 -20.63 -11.88 2.47
CA TYR A 214 -21.30 -10.71 1.89
C TYR A 214 -21.39 -10.80 0.35
N ALA A 215 -20.44 -11.43 -0.32
CA ALA A 215 -20.53 -11.70 -1.76
C ALA A 215 -21.71 -12.62 -2.12
N MET A 216 -22.07 -13.56 -1.23
CA MET A 216 -23.27 -14.41 -1.39
C MET A 216 -24.58 -13.62 -1.24
N ALA A 217 -24.56 -12.38 -0.81
CA ALA A 217 -25.74 -11.51 -0.70
C ALA A 217 -25.71 -10.31 -1.65
N PHE A 218 -24.55 -9.66 -1.81
CA PHE A 218 -24.38 -8.43 -2.58
C PHE A 218 -23.72 -8.64 -3.94
N LYS A 219 -23.29 -9.86 -4.26
CA LYS A 219 -22.63 -10.26 -5.51
C LYS A 219 -21.18 -9.75 -5.61
N ASP A 220 -20.97 -8.44 -5.67
CA ASP A 220 -19.66 -7.81 -5.88
C ASP A 220 -19.31 -6.97 -4.65
N VAL A 221 -18.33 -7.41 -3.88
CA VAL A 221 -17.91 -6.76 -2.63
C VAL A 221 -16.39 -6.60 -2.60
N TYR A 222 -15.92 -5.70 -1.75
CA TYR A 222 -14.50 -5.62 -1.44
C TYR A 222 -14.28 -5.20 0.00
N THR A 223 -13.18 -5.65 0.58
CA THR A 223 -12.64 -5.12 1.84
C THR A 223 -11.34 -4.38 1.55
N PHE A 224 -11.09 -3.34 2.32
CA PHE A 224 -9.83 -2.60 2.32
C PHE A 224 -9.52 -2.25 3.76
N GLY A 225 -8.70 -3.05 4.39
CA GLY A 225 -8.49 -2.97 5.83
C GLY A 225 -7.13 -3.50 6.29
N PRO A 226 -6.80 -3.25 7.57
CA PRO A 226 -5.55 -3.71 8.16
C PRO A 226 -5.56 -5.22 8.34
N THR A 227 -4.40 -5.82 8.10
CA THR A 227 -4.09 -7.24 8.33
C THR A 227 -2.78 -7.35 9.10
N PHE A 228 -2.61 -8.46 9.82
CA PHE A 228 -1.54 -8.64 10.78
C PHE A 228 -0.91 -10.01 10.62
N ARG A 229 0.42 -10.07 10.63
CA ARG A 229 1.18 -11.33 10.60
C ARG A 229 2.31 -11.28 11.62
N ALA A 230 2.35 -12.25 12.52
CA ALA A 230 3.34 -12.36 13.59
C ALA A 230 4.64 -13.05 13.14
N GLU A 231 4.81 -13.28 11.85
CA GLU A 231 6.00 -13.92 11.28
C GLU A 231 7.29 -13.19 11.68
N ASN A 232 8.25 -13.93 12.20
CA ASN A 232 9.57 -13.39 12.53
C ASN A 232 10.42 -13.20 11.26
N SER A 233 9.99 -12.31 10.38
CA SER A 233 10.65 -12.00 9.12
C SER A 233 11.16 -10.56 9.10
N ASN A 234 12.46 -10.37 8.91
CA ASN A 234 13.10 -9.05 8.88
C ASN A 234 13.56 -8.65 7.47
N THR A 235 12.73 -8.88 6.46
CA THR A 235 13.03 -8.50 5.08
C THR A 235 12.53 -7.09 4.74
N ALA A 236 12.92 -6.59 3.59
CA ALA A 236 12.43 -5.31 3.05
C ALA A 236 10.95 -5.34 2.62
N ARG A 237 10.31 -6.52 2.57
CA ARG A 237 8.95 -6.73 2.07
C ARG A 237 7.94 -7.15 3.13
N HIS A 238 8.38 -7.40 4.38
CA HIS A 238 7.53 -7.84 5.47
C HIS A 238 7.34 -6.75 6.51
N ALA A 239 6.10 -6.57 6.92
CA ALA A 239 5.67 -5.78 8.08
C ALA A 239 4.65 -6.61 8.85
N ALA A 240 4.60 -6.41 10.17
CA ALA A 240 3.64 -7.11 11.03
C ALA A 240 2.22 -6.56 10.90
N GLU A 241 2.08 -5.31 10.46
CA GLU A 241 0.82 -4.63 10.16
C GLU A 241 0.90 -4.01 8.77
N PHE A 242 -0.07 -4.31 7.91
CA PHE A 242 -0.19 -3.79 6.55
C PHE A 242 -1.66 -3.80 6.12
N TRP A 243 -1.98 -3.24 4.96
CA TRP A 243 -3.35 -3.16 4.47
C TRP A 243 -3.56 -4.05 3.26
N MET A 244 -4.70 -4.76 3.23
CA MET A 244 -5.10 -5.61 2.11
C MET A 244 -6.34 -5.03 1.41
N ILE A 245 -6.34 -5.15 0.09
CA ILE A 245 -7.51 -4.96 -0.76
C ILE A 245 -7.96 -6.35 -1.22
N GLU A 246 -9.17 -6.75 -0.85
CA GLU A 246 -9.66 -8.11 -1.09
C GLU A 246 -11.09 -8.06 -1.63
N PRO A 247 -11.26 -7.97 -2.98
CA PRO A 247 -12.56 -8.12 -3.62
C PRO A 247 -12.98 -9.59 -3.67
N GLU A 248 -14.30 -9.82 -3.57
CA GLU A 248 -14.95 -11.11 -3.78
C GLU A 248 -16.14 -10.90 -4.71
N ILE A 249 -16.20 -11.68 -5.80
CA ILE A 249 -17.21 -11.56 -6.84
C ILE A 249 -17.94 -12.89 -7.03
N ALA A 250 -19.25 -12.88 -6.82
CA ALA A 250 -20.10 -14.06 -7.03
C ALA A 250 -20.48 -14.21 -8.51
N PHE A 251 -20.81 -15.46 -8.90
CA PHE A 251 -21.09 -15.87 -10.28
C PHE A 251 -19.91 -15.69 -11.24
N ALA A 252 -18.71 -15.56 -10.71
CA ALA A 252 -17.48 -15.31 -11.44
C ALA A 252 -16.49 -16.48 -11.33
N ASP A 253 -15.74 -16.70 -12.38
CA ASP A 253 -14.68 -17.70 -12.44
C ASP A 253 -13.28 -17.06 -12.34
N LEU A 254 -12.23 -17.88 -12.49
CA LEU A 254 -10.84 -17.43 -12.43
C LEU A 254 -10.52 -16.38 -13.52
N LYS A 255 -11.15 -16.47 -14.70
CA LYS A 255 -10.91 -15.51 -15.80
C LYS A 255 -11.48 -14.14 -15.49
N ASP A 256 -12.68 -14.11 -14.89
CA ASP A 256 -13.31 -12.87 -14.43
C ASP A 256 -12.47 -12.20 -13.34
N ASN A 257 -11.91 -13.01 -12.44
CA ASN A 257 -11.04 -12.55 -11.36
C ASN A 257 -9.74 -11.93 -11.88
N MET A 258 -9.06 -12.60 -12.84
CA MET A 258 -7.86 -12.05 -13.49
C MET A 258 -8.16 -10.73 -14.20
N LYS A 259 -9.31 -10.65 -14.88
CA LYS A 259 -9.73 -9.41 -15.57
C LYS A 259 -9.93 -8.26 -14.59
N LEU A 260 -10.62 -8.51 -13.48
CA LEU A 260 -10.83 -7.50 -12.44
C LEU A 260 -9.50 -7.02 -11.83
N ALA A 261 -8.57 -7.96 -11.56
CA ALA A 261 -7.25 -7.64 -11.01
C ALA A 261 -6.42 -6.78 -11.96
N GLU A 262 -6.39 -7.14 -13.25
CA GLU A 262 -5.70 -6.37 -14.29
C GLU A 262 -6.28 -4.96 -14.42
N ASP A 263 -7.61 -4.83 -14.50
CA ASP A 263 -8.29 -3.54 -14.65
C ASP A 263 -8.06 -2.63 -13.45
N MET A 264 -8.12 -3.18 -12.24
CA MET A 264 -7.89 -2.41 -11.00
C MET A 264 -6.45 -1.91 -10.94
N LEU A 265 -5.46 -2.77 -11.22
CA LEU A 265 -4.05 -2.39 -11.17
C LEU A 265 -3.74 -1.27 -12.17
N LYS A 266 -4.19 -1.41 -13.41
CA LYS A 266 -4.03 -0.40 -14.46
C LYS A 266 -4.72 0.93 -14.11
N TYR A 267 -5.94 0.85 -13.58
CA TYR A 267 -6.71 2.03 -13.19
C TYR A 267 -6.00 2.83 -12.10
N VAL A 268 -5.56 2.17 -11.02
CA VAL A 268 -4.90 2.84 -9.89
C VAL A 268 -3.58 3.48 -10.31
N ILE A 269 -2.77 2.77 -11.09
CA ILE A 269 -1.50 3.31 -11.62
C ILE A 269 -1.76 4.53 -12.50
N SER A 270 -2.70 4.46 -13.44
CA SER A 270 -3.05 5.57 -14.34
C SER A 270 -3.54 6.77 -13.55
N TYR A 271 -4.45 6.55 -12.60
CA TYR A 271 -5.01 7.60 -11.76
C TYR A 271 -3.93 8.35 -10.96
N VAL A 272 -2.99 7.63 -10.37
CA VAL A 272 -1.89 8.25 -9.61
C VAL A 272 -0.95 9.03 -10.54
N MET A 273 -0.60 8.50 -11.71
CA MET A 273 0.25 9.22 -12.68
C MET A 273 -0.40 10.51 -13.18
N GLU A 274 -1.72 10.52 -13.36
CA GLU A 274 -2.48 11.68 -13.82
C GLU A 274 -2.67 12.74 -12.73
N GLU A 275 -3.01 12.33 -11.50
CA GLU A 275 -3.39 13.26 -10.42
C GLU A 275 -2.21 13.72 -9.54
N ALA A 276 -1.06 13.02 -9.59
CA ALA A 276 0.15 13.34 -8.84
C ALA A 276 1.40 13.47 -9.73
N PRO A 277 1.37 14.25 -10.84
CA PRO A 277 2.48 14.30 -11.79
C PRO A 277 3.77 14.85 -11.17
N GLU A 278 3.69 15.75 -10.19
CA GLU A 278 4.84 16.32 -9.52
C GLU A 278 5.57 15.30 -8.64
N GLU A 279 4.82 14.52 -7.86
CA GLU A 279 5.34 13.44 -7.03
C GLU A 279 5.92 12.33 -7.89
N MET A 280 5.25 11.95 -8.97
CA MET A 280 5.71 10.91 -9.88
C MET A 280 6.99 11.33 -10.63
N ALA A 281 7.08 12.59 -11.05
CA ALA A 281 8.32 13.14 -11.63
C ALA A 281 9.47 13.14 -10.61
N PHE A 282 9.18 13.46 -9.35
CA PHE A 282 10.17 13.38 -8.27
C PHE A 282 10.69 11.95 -8.07
N PHE A 283 9.81 10.96 -8.00
CA PHE A 283 10.23 9.56 -7.86
C PHE A 283 11.07 9.10 -9.05
N ASN A 284 10.65 9.43 -10.28
CA ASN A 284 11.40 9.07 -11.48
C ASN A 284 12.78 9.72 -11.53
N GLN A 285 12.94 10.90 -10.98
CA GLN A 285 14.22 11.61 -10.96
C GLN A 285 15.16 11.13 -9.84
N PHE A 286 14.63 10.88 -8.64
CA PHE A 286 15.43 10.74 -7.43
C PHE A 286 15.40 9.35 -6.79
N VAL A 287 14.44 8.50 -7.14
CA VAL A 287 14.27 7.16 -6.56
C VAL A 287 14.56 6.08 -7.60
N ASP A 288 13.84 6.07 -8.71
CA ASP A 288 13.98 5.08 -9.77
C ASP A 288 13.79 5.75 -11.14
N LYS A 289 14.89 5.91 -11.86
CA LYS A 289 14.92 6.62 -13.17
C LYS A 289 14.12 5.93 -14.28
N THR A 290 13.74 4.67 -14.09
CA THR A 290 12.95 3.88 -15.05
C THR A 290 11.48 3.77 -14.64
N LEU A 291 11.08 4.42 -13.54
CA LEU A 291 9.77 4.26 -12.93
C LEU A 291 8.62 4.56 -13.89
N LEU A 292 8.62 5.74 -14.49
CA LEU A 292 7.51 6.15 -15.38
C LEU A 292 7.45 5.31 -16.66
N GLU A 293 8.59 4.88 -17.20
CA GLU A 293 8.64 3.97 -18.34
C GLU A 293 8.00 2.62 -17.97
N ARG A 294 8.39 2.05 -16.83
CA ARG A 294 7.84 0.78 -16.32
C ARG A 294 6.34 0.88 -16.05
N LEU A 295 5.86 1.93 -15.38
CA LEU A 295 4.44 2.10 -15.09
C LEU A 295 3.60 2.30 -16.35
N ASN A 296 4.08 3.11 -17.31
CA ASN A 296 3.41 3.26 -18.60
C ASN A 296 3.37 1.94 -19.38
N PHE A 297 4.44 1.14 -19.32
CA PHE A 297 4.45 -0.18 -19.93
C PHE A 297 3.36 -1.09 -19.35
N ILE A 298 3.24 -1.16 -18.01
CA ILE A 298 2.20 -1.97 -17.33
C ILE A 298 0.79 -1.55 -17.75
N VAL A 299 0.50 -0.25 -17.73
CA VAL A 299 -0.82 0.28 -18.07
C VAL A 299 -1.24 -0.08 -19.50
N ASN A 300 -0.29 -0.07 -20.43
CA ASN A 300 -0.54 -0.31 -21.85
C ASN A 300 -0.34 -1.76 -22.30
N SER A 301 0.17 -2.65 -21.43
CA SER A 301 0.37 -4.06 -21.74
C SER A 301 -0.91 -4.87 -21.56
N GLU A 302 -1.10 -5.90 -22.37
CA GLU A 302 -2.01 -6.99 -22.08
C GLU A 302 -1.28 -8.01 -21.19
N PHE A 303 -1.91 -8.47 -20.11
CA PHE A 303 -1.31 -9.43 -19.20
C PHE A 303 -1.46 -10.85 -19.76
N LYS A 304 -0.32 -11.52 -19.95
CA LYS A 304 -0.33 -12.89 -20.47
C LYS A 304 -0.71 -13.88 -19.37
N ARG A 305 -1.32 -14.99 -19.76
CA ARG A 305 -1.69 -16.10 -18.87
C ARG A 305 -0.80 -17.29 -19.15
N VAL A 306 -0.31 -17.94 -18.11
CA VAL A 306 0.52 -19.15 -18.17
C VAL A 306 0.18 -20.04 -16.98
N THR A 307 0.13 -21.35 -17.17
CA THR A 307 -0.07 -22.26 -16.05
C THR A 307 1.22 -22.40 -15.24
N TYR A 308 1.09 -22.76 -13.97
CA TYR A 308 2.24 -23.05 -13.11
C TYR A 308 3.13 -24.14 -13.72
N THR A 309 2.53 -25.18 -14.29
CA THR A 309 3.26 -26.27 -14.96
C THR A 309 4.10 -25.74 -16.12
N GLU A 310 3.51 -24.93 -17.01
CA GLU A 310 4.24 -24.29 -18.11
C GLU A 310 5.33 -23.35 -17.61
N ALA A 311 5.06 -22.59 -16.54
CA ALA A 311 6.06 -21.69 -15.94
C ALA A 311 7.27 -22.47 -15.40
N VAL A 312 7.04 -23.57 -14.68
CA VAL A 312 8.12 -24.45 -14.18
C VAL A 312 8.92 -25.03 -15.33
N GLU A 313 8.27 -25.55 -16.38
CA GLU A 313 8.97 -26.08 -17.56
C GLU A 313 9.84 -25.01 -18.26
N LEU A 314 9.35 -23.79 -18.38
CA LEU A 314 10.11 -22.68 -18.97
C LEU A 314 11.33 -22.31 -18.12
N LEU A 315 11.18 -22.30 -16.81
CA LEU A 315 12.29 -22.04 -15.88
C LEU A 315 13.34 -23.16 -15.93
N GLU A 316 12.94 -24.43 -15.91
CA GLU A 316 13.85 -25.59 -16.02
C GLU A 316 14.60 -25.58 -17.37
N LYS A 317 13.91 -25.31 -18.47
CA LYS A 317 14.51 -25.23 -19.81
C LYS A 317 15.40 -24.00 -20.03
N SER A 318 15.34 -23.01 -19.17
CA SER A 318 16.13 -21.76 -19.31
C SER A 318 17.63 -21.97 -19.17
N GLY A 319 18.05 -23.03 -18.47
CA GLY A 319 19.44 -23.28 -18.14
C GLY A 319 20.03 -22.31 -17.12
N LYS A 320 19.24 -21.37 -16.60
CA LYS A 320 19.68 -20.44 -15.56
C LYS A 320 19.85 -21.17 -14.24
N LYS A 321 20.93 -20.88 -13.55
CA LYS A 321 21.17 -21.38 -12.21
C LYS A 321 20.54 -20.41 -11.21
N PHE A 322 19.46 -20.86 -10.57
CA PHE A 322 18.76 -20.13 -9.52
C PHE A 322 19.36 -20.44 -8.16
N GLU A 323 19.18 -19.55 -7.19
CA GLU A 323 19.54 -19.78 -5.78
C GLU A 323 18.67 -20.89 -5.19
N TYR A 324 17.37 -20.86 -5.50
CA TYR A 324 16.40 -21.89 -5.11
C TYR A 324 16.10 -22.80 -6.31
N PRO A 325 16.27 -24.12 -6.19
CA PRO A 325 16.01 -25.04 -7.30
C PRO A 325 14.54 -25.00 -7.72
N VAL A 326 14.29 -24.91 -9.04
CA VAL A 326 12.95 -25.02 -9.59
C VAL A 326 12.54 -26.50 -9.60
N LYS A 327 11.37 -26.79 -9.04
CA LYS A 327 10.78 -28.14 -9.05
C LYS A 327 9.26 -28.02 -9.02
N TRP A 328 8.58 -28.82 -9.83
CA TRP A 328 7.12 -28.91 -9.76
C TRP A 328 6.65 -29.32 -8.36
N GLY A 329 5.66 -28.60 -7.81
CA GLY A 329 5.18 -28.80 -6.44
C GLY A 329 5.84 -27.90 -5.39
N SER A 330 6.83 -27.06 -5.78
CA SER A 330 7.46 -26.09 -4.90
C SER A 330 6.99 -24.68 -5.20
N ASP A 331 6.95 -23.80 -4.17
CA ASP A 331 6.62 -22.39 -4.37
C ASP A 331 7.63 -21.70 -5.29
N LEU A 332 7.11 -20.88 -6.20
CA LEU A 332 7.95 -19.97 -6.98
C LEU A 332 8.51 -18.88 -6.07
N GLN A 333 9.84 -18.71 -6.13
CA GLN A 333 10.51 -17.64 -5.40
C GLN A 333 10.56 -16.37 -6.24
N THR A 334 10.76 -15.22 -5.61
CA THR A 334 10.82 -13.92 -6.31
C THR A 334 11.82 -13.92 -7.49
N GLU A 335 12.93 -14.65 -7.41
CA GLU A 335 13.88 -14.76 -8.52
C GLU A 335 13.28 -15.46 -9.75
N HIS A 336 12.42 -16.49 -9.52
CA HIS A 336 11.70 -17.20 -10.58
C HIS A 336 10.65 -16.31 -11.23
N GLU A 337 9.85 -15.64 -10.41
CA GLU A 337 8.78 -14.71 -10.85
C GLU A 337 9.32 -13.56 -11.68
N ARG A 338 10.41 -12.95 -11.21
CA ARG A 338 11.08 -11.88 -11.96
C ARG A 338 11.71 -12.39 -13.25
N TYR A 339 12.30 -13.56 -13.24
CA TYR A 339 12.86 -14.14 -14.46
C TYR A 339 11.78 -14.43 -15.51
N LEU A 340 10.62 -14.93 -15.09
CA LEU A 340 9.46 -15.10 -15.96
C LEU A 340 9.01 -13.76 -16.58
N THR A 341 8.86 -12.72 -15.79
CA THR A 341 8.33 -11.42 -16.23
C THR A 341 9.36 -10.55 -16.96
N GLU A 342 10.64 -10.63 -16.60
CA GLU A 342 11.69 -9.74 -17.13
C GLU A 342 12.46 -10.35 -18.30
N GLU A 343 12.68 -11.67 -18.30
CA GLU A 343 13.53 -12.33 -19.29
C GLU A 343 12.72 -13.18 -20.29
N ILE A 344 11.76 -13.98 -19.82
CA ILE A 344 11.02 -14.89 -20.67
C ILE A 344 9.89 -14.16 -21.40
N PHE A 345 8.94 -13.61 -20.65
CA PHE A 345 7.75 -12.97 -21.25
C PHE A 345 7.93 -11.50 -21.57
N LYS A 346 8.79 -10.80 -20.82
CA LYS A 346 9.04 -9.37 -20.91
C LYS A 346 7.77 -8.52 -20.80
N MET A 347 6.85 -8.98 -19.94
CA MET A 347 5.55 -8.34 -19.68
C MET A 347 4.95 -8.88 -18.38
N PRO A 348 3.89 -8.23 -17.85
CA PRO A 348 3.09 -8.79 -16.76
C PRO A 348 2.43 -10.10 -17.16
N ILE A 349 2.33 -11.03 -16.22
CA ILE A 349 1.68 -12.33 -16.44
C ILE A 349 0.80 -12.71 -15.26
N PHE A 350 -0.21 -13.53 -15.53
CA PHE A 350 -0.87 -14.35 -14.53
C PHE A 350 -0.34 -15.78 -14.62
N VAL A 351 0.14 -16.29 -13.48
CA VAL A 351 0.44 -17.72 -13.32
C VAL A 351 -0.75 -18.38 -12.66
N THR A 352 -1.27 -19.47 -13.25
CA THR A 352 -2.51 -20.13 -12.79
C THR A 352 -2.31 -21.60 -12.52
N ASP A 353 -3.30 -22.24 -11.91
CA ASP A 353 -3.38 -23.70 -11.76
C ASP A 353 -2.17 -24.28 -11.01
N TYR A 354 -1.97 -23.78 -9.79
CA TYR A 354 -0.91 -24.22 -8.89
C TYR A 354 -1.20 -25.60 -8.27
N PRO A 355 -0.16 -26.35 -7.88
CA PRO A 355 -0.32 -27.58 -7.11
C PRO A 355 -1.15 -27.34 -5.83
N LYS A 356 -2.10 -28.22 -5.55
CA LYS A 356 -3.01 -28.08 -4.40
C LYS A 356 -2.27 -28.11 -3.04
N GLU A 357 -1.15 -28.79 -2.99
CA GLU A 357 -0.35 -29.00 -1.75
C GLU A 357 0.27 -27.70 -1.20
N ILE A 358 0.50 -26.72 -2.08
CA ILE A 358 1.14 -25.44 -1.72
C ILE A 358 0.14 -24.27 -1.66
N LYS A 359 -1.15 -24.53 -1.77
CA LYS A 359 -2.19 -23.50 -1.76
C LYS A 359 -3.26 -23.77 -0.70
N ALA A 360 -3.96 -22.70 -0.28
CA ALA A 360 -4.92 -22.71 0.81
C ALA A 360 -6.15 -23.61 0.54
N PHE A 361 -6.83 -24.00 1.60
CA PHE A 361 -7.95 -24.96 1.61
C PHE A 361 -9.17 -24.50 0.81
N TYR A 362 -9.40 -23.20 0.73
CA TYR A 362 -10.59 -22.61 0.10
C TYR A 362 -10.51 -22.50 -1.42
N MET A 363 -9.39 -22.82 -2.03
CA MET A 363 -9.21 -22.70 -3.47
C MET A 363 -9.86 -23.87 -4.22
N ARG A 364 -10.57 -23.55 -5.31
CA ARG A 364 -11.27 -24.54 -6.10
C ARG A 364 -10.33 -25.58 -6.69
N GLN A 365 -10.57 -26.85 -6.39
CA GLN A 365 -9.79 -27.96 -6.99
C GLN A 365 -10.19 -28.17 -8.46
N ASN A 366 -9.19 -28.27 -9.34
CA ASN A 366 -9.36 -28.55 -10.75
C ASN A 366 -9.71 -30.03 -10.99
N GLU A 367 -10.23 -30.33 -12.19
CA GLU A 367 -10.67 -31.67 -12.57
C GLU A 367 -9.52 -32.69 -12.62
N ASP A 368 -8.27 -32.24 -12.68
CA ASP A 368 -7.08 -33.10 -12.67
C ASP A 368 -6.77 -33.71 -11.29
N GLY A 369 -7.44 -33.23 -10.25
CA GLY A 369 -7.25 -33.65 -8.85
C GLY A 369 -5.89 -33.28 -8.24
N LYS A 370 -5.05 -32.55 -8.97
CA LYS A 370 -3.67 -32.16 -8.57
C LYS A 370 -3.48 -30.67 -8.40
N THR A 371 -4.22 -29.86 -9.14
CA THR A 371 -4.08 -28.43 -9.14
C THR A 371 -5.33 -27.73 -8.61
N VAL A 372 -5.19 -26.46 -8.28
CA VAL A 372 -6.28 -25.59 -7.86
C VAL A 372 -6.33 -24.34 -8.76
N ALA A 373 -7.53 -23.77 -8.93
CA ALA A 373 -7.77 -22.57 -9.70
C ALA A 373 -7.25 -21.30 -8.97
N ALA A 374 -5.97 -21.31 -8.63
CA ALA A 374 -5.25 -20.19 -8.11
C ALA A 374 -4.74 -19.27 -9.22
N MET A 375 -4.48 -18.02 -8.91
CA MET A 375 -3.81 -17.07 -9.78
C MET A 375 -2.85 -16.18 -8.98
N ASP A 376 -1.64 -15.97 -9.49
CA ASP A 376 -0.73 -14.95 -9.01
C ASP A 376 -0.43 -13.99 -10.16
N CYS A 377 -0.65 -12.68 -9.95
CA CYS A 377 -0.29 -11.64 -10.90
C CYS A 377 1.16 -11.23 -10.65
N LEU A 378 2.04 -11.47 -11.62
CA LEU A 378 3.44 -11.14 -11.57
C LEU A 378 3.75 -9.93 -12.44
N VAL A 379 4.49 -8.98 -11.89
CA VAL A 379 4.93 -7.78 -12.62
C VAL A 379 6.45 -7.62 -12.61
N PRO A 380 7.05 -7.06 -13.67
CA PRO A 380 8.48 -6.78 -13.71
C PRO A 380 8.93 -5.90 -12.52
N GLY A 381 10.09 -6.18 -11.96
CA GLY A 381 10.69 -5.43 -10.85
C GLY A 381 10.27 -5.88 -9.44
N VAL A 382 9.13 -6.56 -9.31
CA VAL A 382 8.60 -6.98 -8.00
C VAL A 382 8.37 -8.50 -7.94
N GLY A 383 7.86 -9.12 -8.99
CA GLY A 383 7.31 -10.48 -8.97
C GLY A 383 5.82 -10.43 -8.60
N GLU A 384 5.36 -11.29 -7.70
CA GLU A 384 3.95 -11.33 -7.28
C GLU A 384 3.52 -10.00 -6.63
N ILE A 385 2.42 -9.43 -7.16
CA ILE A 385 1.77 -8.24 -6.62
C ILE A 385 0.32 -8.52 -6.16
N ILE A 386 -0.36 -9.47 -6.79
CA ILE A 386 -1.72 -9.92 -6.46
C ILE A 386 -1.72 -11.44 -6.43
N GLY A 387 -2.28 -12.02 -5.37
CA GLY A 387 -2.59 -13.44 -5.27
C GLY A 387 -4.10 -13.65 -5.14
N GLY A 388 -4.65 -14.68 -5.78
CA GLY A 388 -6.09 -14.95 -5.70
C GLY A 388 -6.48 -16.34 -6.20
N SER A 389 -7.79 -16.60 -6.23
CA SER A 389 -8.32 -17.86 -6.75
C SER A 389 -9.81 -17.78 -7.08
N GLN A 390 -10.30 -18.71 -7.86
CA GLN A 390 -11.68 -19.14 -7.72
C GLN A 390 -11.82 -19.92 -6.42
N ARG A 391 -12.92 -19.72 -5.70
CA ARG A 391 -13.18 -20.34 -4.39
C ARG A 391 -13.88 -21.70 -4.60
N GLU A 392 -13.66 -22.62 -3.67
CA GLU A 392 -14.34 -23.93 -3.73
C GLU A 392 -15.82 -23.77 -3.34
N GLU A 393 -16.69 -23.96 -4.31
CA GLU A 393 -18.13 -23.88 -4.13
C GLU A 393 -18.79 -25.24 -3.77
N ARG A 394 -18.08 -26.36 -3.99
CA ARG A 394 -18.59 -27.70 -3.71
C ARG A 394 -18.35 -28.04 -2.23
N LEU A 395 -19.43 -28.18 -1.48
CA LEU A 395 -19.38 -28.39 -0.02
C LEU A 395 -18.60 -29.64 0.38
N ASP A 396 -18.85 -30.76 -0.31
CA ASP A 396 -18.18 -32.03 -0.05
C ASP A 396 -16.67 -31.98 -0.27
N VAL A 397 -16.24 -31.35 -1.36
CA VAL A 397 -14.82 -31.15 -1.69
C VAL A 397 -14.13 -30.22 -0.68
N LEU A 398 -14.81 -29.15 -0.27
CA LEU A 398 -14.27 -28.21 0.72
C LEU A 398 -14.11 -28.88 2.09
N VAL A 399 -15.09 -29.66 2.54
CA VAL A 399 -15.03 -30.42 3.80
C VAL A 399 -13.88 -31.44 3.78
N GLU A 400 -13.73 -32.18 2.66
CA GLU A 400 -12.63 -33.11 2.50
C GLU A 400 -11.27 -32.42 2.59
N ARG A 401 -11.14 -31.24 1.93
CA ARG A 401 -9.89 -30.48 1.95
C ARG A 401 -9.53 -29.93 3.32
N ILE A 402 -10.52 -29.45 4.10
CA ILE A 402 -10.33 -29.02 5.49
C ILE A 402 -9.77 -30.19 6.33
N LYS A 403 -10.32 -31.40 6.18
CA LYS A 403 -9.84 -32.60 6.86
C LYS A 403 -8.42 -33.02 6.43
N GLU A 404 -8.13 -32.99 5.13
CA GLU A 404 -6.79 -33.31 4.59
C GLU A 404 -5.71 -32.43 5.21
N LEU A 405 -6.03 -31.17 5.48
CA LEU A 405 -5.08 -30.22 6.09
C LEU A 405 -5.08 -30.25 7.63
N GLY A 406 -5.84 -31.14 8.26
CA GLY A 406 -5.92 -31.25 9.70
C GLY A 406 -6.62 -30.07 10.39
N LEU A 407 -7.42 -29.30 9.66
CA LEU A 407 -8.23 -28.21 10.20
C LEU A 407 -9.55 -28.78 10.78
N HIS A 408 -10.15 -28.05 11.71
CA HIS A 408 -11.38 -28.47 12.36
C HIS A 408 -12.61 -27.84 11.71
N GLU A 409 -13.58 -28.64 11.30
CA GLU A 409 -14.82 -28.17 10.65
C GLU A 409 -15.60 -27.19 11.56
N GLU A 410 -15.54 -27.41 12.87
CA GLU A 410 -16.21 -26.59 13.88
C GLU A 410 -15.74 -25.13 13.86
N ASP A 411 -14.51 -24.85 13.44
CA ASP A 411 -13.97 -23.48 13.34
C ASP A 411 -14.48 -22.76 12.10
N TYR A 412 -14.94 -23.54 11.09
CA TYR A 412 -15.41 -23.04 9.80
C TYR A 412 -16.88 -23.32 9.52
N TRP A 413 -17.69 -23.71 10.52
CA TRP A 413 -19.09 -24.09 10.35
C TRP A 413 -19.90 -23.05 9.57
N TRP A 414 -19.75 -21.77 9.90
CA TRP A 414 -20.45 -20.67 9.26
C TRP A 414 -19.98 -20.46 7.80
N TYR A 415 -18.73 -20.72 7.50
CA TYR A 415 -18.14 -20.64 6.16
C TYR A 415 -18.65 -21.80 5.27
N LEU A 416 -18.77 -22.99 5.82
CA LEU A 416 -19.37 -24.14 5.16
C LEU A 416 -20.85 -23.92 4.84
N GLU A 417 -21.59 -23.24 5.72
CA GLU A 417 -22.99 -22.89 5.47
C GLU A 417 -23.19 -22.00 4.25
N LEU A 418 -22.21 -21.20 3.84
CA LEU A 418 -22.29 -20.42 2.59
C LEU A 418 -22.41 -21.30 1.35
N ARG A 419 -21.88 -22.52 1.40
CA ARG A 419 -22.01 -23.50 0.32
C ARG A 419 -23.34 -24.27 0.39
N LYS A 420 -23.88 -24.42 1.58
CA LYS A 420 -25.13 -25.12 1.85
C LYS A 420 -26.36 -24.30 1.46
N TYR A 421 -26.33 -23.01 1.63
CA TYR A 421 -27.46 -22.10 1.43
C TYR A 421 -27.27 -21.19 0.23
N GLY A 422 -27.37 -21.76 -0.96
CA GLY A 422 -27.30 -21.02 -2.22
C GLY A 422 -25.89 -20.63 -2.65
N GLY A 423 -24.89 -21.41 -2.24
CA GLY A 423 -23.52 -21.23 -2.69
C GLY A 423 -23.39 -21.31 -4.22
N THR A 424 -22.59 -20.46 -4.79
CA THR A 424 -22.33 -20.39 -6.22
C THR A 424 -20.83 -20.24 -6.50
N LYS A 425 -20.43 -20.44 -7.75
CA LYS A 425 -19.06 -20.12 -8.15
C LYS A 425 -18.75 -18.66 -7.82
N HIS A 426 -17.63 -18.42 -7.21
CA HIS A 426 -17.16 -17.08 -6.87
C HIS A 426 -15.64 -17.05 -6.82
N ALA A 427 -15.08 -15.88 -6.94
CA ALA A 427 -13.64 -15.68 -7.02
C ALA A 427 -13.24 -14.36 -6.36
N GLY A 428 -11.99 -14.27 -5.96
CA GLY A 428 -11.44 -13.06 -5.36
C GLY A 428 -9.93 -13.08 -5.32
N TYR A 429 -9.35 -11.97 -4.94
CA TYR A 429 -7.91 -11.83 -4.82
C TYR A 429 -7.52 -10.93 -3.64
N GLY A 430 -6.27 -11.01 -3.23
CA GLY A 430 -5.64 -10.09 -2.28
C GLY A 430 -4.54 -9.28 -2.94
N LEU A 431 -4.56 -7.97 -2.72
CA LEU A 431 -3.47 -7.06 -3.05
C LEU A 431 -2.97 -6.39 -1.79
N GLY A 432 -1.70 -6.59 -1.45
CA GLY A 432 -1.04 -5.83 -0.40
C GLY A 432 -0.87 -4.37 -0.80
N PHE A 433 -1.51 -3.46 -0.07
CA PHE A 433 -1.50 -2.04 -0.41
C PHE A 433 -0.09 -1.45 -0.39
N GLU A 434 0.72 -1.81 0.58
CA GLU A 434 2.11 -1.37 0.70
C GLU A 434 2.96 -1.84 -0.47
N ARG A 435 2.74 -3.07 -0.94
CA ARG A 435 3.44 -3.60 -2.12
C ARG A 435 3.10 -2.80 -3.37
N LEU A 436 1.83 -2.42 -3.52
CA LEU A 436 1.38 -1.52 -4.59
C LEU A 436 2.04 -0.14 -4.49
N ILE A 437 2.10 0.46 -3.29
CA ILE A 437 2.74 1.77 -3.11
C ILE A 437 4.24 1.70 -3.40
N MET A 438 4.93 0.65 -2.93
CA MET A 438 6.33 0.41 -3.31
C MET A 438 6.50 0.35 -4.83
N TYR A 439 5.61 -0.35 -5.53
CA TYR A 439 5.64 -0.50 -6.97
C TYR A 439 5.45 0.85 -7.70
N ILE A 440 4.44 1.63 -7.29
CA ILE A 440 4.11 2.93 -7.90
C ILE A 440 5.18 4.00 -7.62
N THR A 441 5.84 3.95 -6.46
CA THR A 441 6.81 4.97 -6.04
C THR A 441 8.27 4.60 -6.33
N GLY A 442 8.55 3.33 -6.63
CA GLY A 442 9.92 2.82 -6.74
C GLY A 442 10.64 2.62 -5.41
N MET A 443 9.93 2.79 -4.27
CA MET A 443 10.50 2.55 -2.95
C MET A 443 10.78 1.07 -2.74
N THR A 444 11.93 0.73 -2.18
CA THR A 444 12.42 -0.66 -2.10
C THR A 444 12.19 -1.32 -0.74
N ASN A 445 11.68 -0.59 0.24
CA ASN A 445 11.45 -1.11 1.58
C ASN A 445 10.06 -0.73 2.09
N ILE A 446 9.32 -1.74 2.56
CA ILE A 446 7.93 -1.58 3.05
C ILE A 446 7.83 -0.57 4.21
N ARG A 447 8.88 -0.45 5.04
CA ARG A 447 8.94 0.52 6.15
C ARG A 447 8.89 1.97 5.67
N ASP A 448 9.18 2.20 4.40
CA ASP A 448 9.24 3.54 3.81
C ASP A 448 7.92 3.97 3.15
N VAL A 449 6.95 3.07 3.08
CA VAL A 449 5.61 3.36 2.54
C VAL A 449 4.49 3.24 3.59
N ILE A 450 4.85 2.95 4.84
CA ILE A 450 3.95 2.94 6.00
C ILE A 450 4.30 4.14 6.88
N PRO A 451 3.32 4.95 7.33
CA PRO A 451 3.58 6.11 8.19
C PRO A 451 4.38 5.76 9.46
N PHE A 452 3.91 4.77 10.22
CA PHE A 452 4.54 4.23 11.42
C PHE A 452 4.61 2.72 11.32
N PRO A 453 5.68 2.14 10.74
CA PRO A 453 5.77 0.72 10.47
C PRO A 453 5.86 -0.12 11.74
N ARG A 454 5.14 -1.25 11.75
CA ARG A 454 5.24 -2.29 12.76
C ARG A 454 6.00 -3.46 12.17
N THR A 455 7.12 -3.80 12.76
CA THR A 455 7.99 -4.90 12.30
C THR A 455 8.59 -5.61 13.49
N THR A 456 9.18 -6.78 13.29
CA THR A 456 9.90 -7.52 14.34
C THR A 456 10.85 -6.59 15.10
N GLY A 457 10.70 -6.52 16.42
CA GLY A 457 11.52 -5.70 17.31
C GLY A 457 11.26 -4.19 17.25
N ASN A 458 10.22 -3.73 16.53
CA ASN A 458 9.92 -2.31 16.42
C ASN A 458 8.41 -2.02 16.44
N ALA A 459 7.98 -1.34 17.50
CA ALA A 459 6.66 -0.74 17.66
C ALA A 459 6.76 0.70 18.19
N GLU A 460 7.87 1.38 17.91
CA GLU A 460 8.12 2.77 18.29
C GLU A 460 7.14 3.72 17.61
N PHE A 461 6.74 4.80 18.29
CA PHE A 461 5.67 5.74 17.95
C PHE A 461 4.28 5.10 18.13
#